data_a4e2c6c64dd7c703194e0f4b33656876
#
_entry.id   a4e2c6c64dd7c703194e0f4b33656876
#
_cell.length_a   1.000
_cell.length_b   1.000
_cell.length_c   1.000
_cell.angle_alpha   90.00
_cell.angle_beta   90.00
_cell.angle_gamma   90.00
#
_symmetry.space_group_name_H-M   'P 1'
#
loop_
_entity.id
_entity.type
_entity.pdbx_description
1 polymer ?
#
loop_
_entity_poly.entity_id
_entity_poly.type
_entity_poly.pdbx_seq_one_letter_code
_entity_poly.pdbx_strand_id
1 'polypeptide(L)'
;MDVIKIGLDFGTHQTKICVQRTPDEGHGEPNYEFFQFSDLQGNMQYFLPSVIQINNDDTLSYGYVNPTLLKPESEQPVKQEVVLEDEFNVADLAEKLYDQYATTQNTPEDMYVLGDMLQIRLQKIQERNARKREEAERIYDAQLRDHRQASNIFRYFKQATFIGGEWNRVTSISNRTLCIWYLAYVIFLLEEKYGTNFSINMGIPADETSYEAKKRLAVEILASAYNLVEDVYQNDFNSFLNEKVGTLLQKTENKRFTKELKEEYWINIFPEAYASLIALTSRGKLPIGMSLTADIGGGTTDVSFFTIEDGNPMIYKYWSIPRGLNYVAERSGFDYADGDFESQAQQDVIDKFNRKKHELVYNLVRDLQRKIQNETSIPVQNLRDALKDRILVYSGGGSTYRFLTRPIDTFTDVRMIDSSIWREENVKDKSVVSKLSLLLTTAYGLSVSKDDEEVKLKSYTSLFAHLPKKYERTIQEISKDQC
;
A
#
# COMPACT_ATOMS: atom_id res chain seq x y z
N MET A 1 -25.79 24.47 -13.82
CA MET A 1 -24.45 24.43 -13.18
C MET A 1 -23.72 23.21 -13.72
N ASP A 2 -22.38 23.27 -13.89
CA ASP A 2 -21.67 22.07 -14.30
C ASP A 2 -21.74 21.01 -13.20
N VAL A 3 -21.89 19.76 -13.59
CA VAL A 3 -21.73 18.62 -12.69
C VAL A 3 -20.24 18.35 -12.52
N ILE A 4 -19.76 18.43 -11.28
CA ILE A 4 -18.35 18.24 -10.95
C ILE A 4 -18.15 16.90 -10.29
N LYS A 5 -17.23 16.09 -10.83
CA LYS A 5 -16.82 14.82 -10.29
C LYS A 5 -15.32 14.79 -10.04
N ILE A 6 -14.95 14.39 -8.84
CA ILE A 6 -13.57 14.33 -8.39
C ILE A 6 -13.09 12.89 -8.39
N GLY A 7 -12.10 12.57 -9.21
CA GLY A 7 -11.34 11.32 -9.13
C GLY A 7 -10.14 11.51 -8.21
N LEU A 8 -10.24 10.98 -6.98
CA LEU A 8 -9.24 11.13 -5.92
C LEU A 8 -8.38 9.87 -5.79
N ASP A 9 -7.19 9.89 -6.33
CA ASP A 9 -6.15 8.89 -6.07
C ASP A 9 -5.37 9.31 -4.82
N PHE A 10 -5.87 8.87 -3.66
CA PHE A 10 -5.18 9.02 -2.38
C PHE A 10 -4.05 8.00 -2.28
N GLY A 11 -2.87 8.31 -2.80
CA GLY A 11 -1.72 7.42 -2.83
C GLY A 11 -0.97 7.34 -1.49
N THR A 12 -0.18 6.27 -1.29
CA THR A 12 0.65 6.10 -0.08
C THR A 12 1.70 7.20 0.05
N HIS A 13 2.26 7.67 -1.07
CA HIS A 13 3.27 8.73 -1.08
C HIS A 13 2.73 10.07 -1.56
N GLN A 14 1.82 10.05 -2.51
CA GLN A 14 1.35 11.25 -3.18
C GLN A 14 -0.12 11.09 -3.56
N THR A 15 -0.89 12.12 -3.31
CA THR A 15 -2.28 12.26 -3.75
C THR A 15 -2.33 12.97 -5.10
N LYS A 16 -3.21 12.50 -5.99
CA LYS A 16 -3.48 13.08 -7.30
C LYS A 16 -4.98 13.19 -7.48
N ILE A 17 -5.40 14.23 -8.17
CA ILE A 17 -6.82 14.51 -8.36
C ILE A 17 -7.06 14.84 -9.83
N CYS A 18 -8.03 14.17 -10.43
CA CYS A 18 -8.60 14.52 -11.71
C CYS A 18 -10.03 15.02 -11.52
N VAL A 19 -10.35 16.15 -12.09
CA VAL A 19 -11.67 16.78 -12.02
C VAL A 19 -12.34 16.68 -13.38
N GLN A 20 -13.48 16.01 -13.42
CA GLN A 20 -14.38 16.00 -14.57
C GLN A 20 -15.44 17.07 -14.39
N ARG A 21 -15.62 17.90 -15.40
CA ARG A 21 -16.75 18.86 -15.48
C ARG A 21 -17.64 18.50 -16.65
N THR A 22 -18.88 18.23 -16.38
CA THR A 22 -19.90 17.94 -17.40
C THR A 22 -20.90 19.07 -17.43
N PRO A 23 -21.14 19.73 -18.59
CA PRO A 23 -22.16 20.76 -18.71
C PRO A 23 -23.55 20.24 -18.37
N ASP A 24 -24.32 21.01 -17.61
CA ASP A 24 -25.67 20.65 -17.09
C ASP A 24 -26.72 20.40 -18.22
N GLU A 25 -26.52 20.94 -19.40
CA GLU A 25 -27.44 20.79 -20.53
C GLU A 25 -27.38 19.42 -21.23
N GLY A 26 -26.59 18.47 -20.74
CA GLY A 26 -26.57 17.06 -21.18
C GLY A 26 -26.04 16.84 -22.62
N HIS A 27 -25.61 17.87 -23.31
CA HIS A 27 -25.15 17.81 -24.71
C HIS A 27 -23.67 18.17 -24.92
N GLY A 28 -22.93 18.44 -23.85
CA GLY A 28 -21.50 18.78 -23.93
C GLY A 28 -20.60 17.59 -23.61
N GLU A 29 -19.49 17.47 -24.30
CA GLU A 29 -18.43 16.55 -23.91
C GLU A 29 -17.82 16.98 -22.57
N PRO A 30 -17.51 16.03 -21.67
CA PRO A 30 -16.87 16.36 -20.41
C PRO A 30 -15.48 16.95 -20.61
N ASN A 31 -15.11 17.90 -19.77
CA ASN A 31 -13.79 18.49 -19.69
C ASN A 31 -13.04 17.90 -18.49
N TYR A 32 -11.75 17.67 -18.63
CA TYR A 32 -10.89 17.12 -17.59
C TYR A 32 -9.77 18.08 -17.23
N GLU A 33 -9.54 18.28 -15.93
CA GLU A 33 -8.35 18.96 -15.44
C GLU A 33 -7.74 18.18 -14.28
N PHE A 34 -6.40 18.17 -14.20
CA PHE A 34 -5.72 17.66 -13.01
C PHE A 34 -5.50 18.81 -12.03
N PHE A 35 -5.91 18.58 -10.78
CA PHE A 35 -5.78 19.59 -9.73
C PHE A 35 -4.29 19.87 -9.48
N GLN A 36 -3.97 21.14 -9.32
CA GLN A 36 -2.62 21.58 -9.01
C GLN A 36 -2.57 22.09 -7.58
N PHE A 37 -1.61 21.57 -6.84
CA PHE A 37 -1.31 21.95 -5.46
C PHE A 37 -0.16 22.94 -5.43
N SER A 38 -0.21 23.93 -4.53
CA SER A 38 0.90 24.86 -4.32
C SER A 38 1.93 24.21 -3.36
N ASP A 39 3.20 24.18 -3.75
CA ASP A 39 4.28 23.78 -2.83
C ASP A 39 4.66 24.94 -1.89
N LEU A 40 5.65 24.71 -0.99
CA LEU A 40 6.10 25.71 -0.03
C LEU A 40 6.70 26.99 -0.66
N GLN A 41 7.11 26.93 -1.93
CA GLN A 41 7.62 28.05 -2.69
C GLN A 41 6.57 28.71 -3.57
N GLY A 42 5.32 28.20 -3.55
CA GLY A 42 4.24 28.69 -4.40
C GLY A 42 4.23 28.13 -5.82
N ASN A 43 5.09 27.14 -6.14
CA ASN A 43 5.03 26.47 -7.43
C ASN A 43 3.88 25.47 -7.50
N MET A 44 3.22 25.40 -8.66
CA MET A 44 2.10 24.49 -8.88
C MET A 44 2.58 23.09 -9.24
N GLN A 45 2.10 22.07 -8.50
CA GLN A 45 2.45 20.67 -8.63
C GLN A 45 1.20 19.82 -8.84
N TYR A 46 1.26 18.77 -9.67
CA TYR A 46 0.15 17.82 -9.87
C TYR A 46 0.06 16.76 -8.76
N PHE A 47 0.98 16.77 -7.80
CA PHE A 47 1.09 15.81 -6.74
C PHE A 47 1.18 16.50 -5.39
N LEU A 48 0.36 16.06 -4.44
CA LEU A 48 0.47 16.46 -3.04
C LEU A 48 1.09 15.30 -2.26
N PRO A 49 2.26 15.46 -1.64
CA PRO A 49 2.81 14.42 -0.77
C PRO A 49 1.83 14.01 0.34
N SER A 50 1.64 12.70 0.55
CA SER A 50 0.80 12.17 1.64
C SER A 50 1.56 12.22 2.95
N VAL A 51 1.75 13.42 3.47
CA VAL A 51 2.55 13.75 4.67
C VAL A 51 1.79 14.70 5.57
N ILE A 52 1.91 14.48 6.88
CA ILE A 52 1.46 15.39 7.93
C ILE A 52 2.65 15.69 8.83
N GLN A 53 2.84 16.94 9.19
CA GLN A 53 3.88 17.40 10.11
C GLN A 53 3.24 18.05 11.33
N ILE A 54 3.73 17.72 12.54
CA ILE A 54 3.45 18.50 13.74
C ILE A 54 4.47 19.64 13.83
N ASN A 55 3.95 20.85 13.89
CA ASN A 55 4.74 22.08 13.97
C ASN A 55 5.19 22.35 15.42
N ASN A 56 6.18 23.22 15.58
CA ASN A 56 6.72 23.62 16.86
C ASN A 56 5.69 24.32 17.79
N ASP A 57 4.62 24.83 17.23
CA ASP A 57 3.50 25.45 17.94
C ASP A 57 2.31 24.50 18.16
N ASP A 58 2.48 23.19 17.93
CA ASP A 58 1.47 22.14 17.99
C ASP A 58 0.30 22.27 16.98
N THR A 59 0.44 23.06 15.92
CA THR A 59 -0.44 23.00 14.73
C THR A 59 0.03 21.92 13.76
N LEU A 60 -0.71 21.71 12.67
CA LEU A 60 -0.35 20.73 11.63
C LEU A 60 -0.05 21.42 10.29
N SER A 61 0.96 20.89 9.60
CA SER A 61 1.18 21.15 8.18
C SER A 61 0.90 19.90 7.36
N TYR A 62 0.35 20.08 6.16
CA TYR A 62 -0.08 19.00 5.27
C TYR A 62 0.65 19.07 3.93
N GLY A 63 0.93 17.91 3.36
CA GLY A 63 1.56 17.78 2.05
C GLY A 63 3.07 17.92 2.11
N TYR A 64 3.59 19.09 2.38
CA TYR A 64 5.03 19.35 2.33
C TYR A 64 5.62 19.49 3.74
N VAL A 65 6.81 18.92 3.94
CA VAL A 65 7.57 19.11 5.17
C VAL A 65 8.21 20.49 5.18
N ASN A 66 7.86 21.30 6.18
CA ASN A 66 8.47 22.61 6.40
C ASN A 66 9.49 22.54 7.54
N PRO A 67 10.81 22.52 7.23
CA PRO A 67 11.84 22.37 8.27
C PRO A 67 11.86 23.51 9.28
N THR A 68 11.41 24.72 8.91
CA THR A 68 11.41 25.90 9.80
C THR A 68 10.32 25.83 10.87
N LEU A 69 9.26 25.06 10.63
CA LEU A 69 8.15 24.85 11.56
C LEU A 69 8.21 23.51 12.27
N LEU A 70 9.15 22.65 11.90
CA LEU A 70 9.23 21.30 12.47
C LEU A 70 9.54 21.37 13.96
N LYS A 71 8.73 20.66 14.75
CA LYS A 71 8.96 20.48 16.17
C LYS A 71 10.26 19.70 16.36
N PRO A 72 11.18 20.18 17.23
CA PRO A 72 12.42 19.45 17.49
C PRO A 72 12.14 18.02 17.96
N GLU A 73 12.86 17.06 17.43
CA GLU A 73 12.81 15.69 17.93
C GLU A 73 13.53 15.59 19.28
N SER A 74 13.08 14.68 20.15
CA SER A 74 13.81 14.34 21.36
C SER A 74 15.17 13.72 21.00
N GLU A 75 16.17 13.92 21.89
CA GLU A 75 17.49 13.31 21.68
C GLU A 75 17.39 11.79 21.50
N GLN A 76 18.20 11.26 20.58
CA GLN A 76 18.20 9.81 20.36
C GLN A 76 18.62 9.07 21.64
N PRO A 77 17.97 7.95 21.97
CA PRO A 77 18.38 7.14 23.11
C PRO A 77 19.82 6.65 22.93
N VAL A 78 20.61 6.75 23.97
CA VAL A 78 21.98 6.29 24.00
C VAL A 78 22.01 4.84 24.51
N LYS A 79 22.69 3.97 23.80
CA LYS A 79 22.87 2.58 24.24
C LYS A 79 23.63 2.56 25.56
N GLN A 80 22.98 2.08 26.62
CA GLN A 80 23.60 1.97 27.94
C GLN A 80 24.71 0.92 27.93
N GLU A 81 25.84 1.24 28.55
CA GLU A 81 26.94 0.31 28.72
C GLU A 81 26.53 -0.77 29.73
N VAL A 82 26.66 -2.03 29.34
CA VAL A 82 26.26 -3.17 30.17
C VAL A 82 27.43 -3.57 31.05
N VAL A 83 27.25 -3.45 32.37
CA VAL A 83 28.22 -3.96 33.34
C VAL A 83 28.14 -5.48 33.34
N LEU A 84 29.15 -6.12 32.74
CA LEU A 84 29.29 -7.56 32.71
C LEU A 84 29.99 -8.08 33.96
N GLU A 85 29.71 -9.33 34.33
CA GLU A 85 30.48 -10.03 35.38
C GLU A 85 31.86 -10.37 34.80
N ASP A 86 32.90 -10.12 35.60
CA ASP A 86 34.30 -10.32 35.17
C ASP A 86 34.58 -11.83 35.01
N GLU A 87 34.80 -12.27 33.79
CA GLU A 87 35.19 -13.64 33.47
C GLU A 87 36.61 -13.96 33.93
N PHE A 88 37.48 -12.96 34.07
CA PHE A 88 38.86 -13.11 34.58
C PHE A 88 38.91 -13.45 36.06
N ASN A 89 37.94 -12.97 36.85
CA ASN A 89 37.86 -13.32 38.28
C ASN A 89 37.61 -14.82 38.53
N VAL A 90 37.07 -15.52 37.54
CA VAL A 90 36.88 -16.97 37.61
C VAL A 90 38.15 -17.73 37.32
N ALA A 91 38.99 -17.19 36.42
CA ALA A 91 40.33 -17.76 36.13
C ALA A 91 41.26 -17.56 37.35
N ASP A 92 41.27 -16.38 37.94
CA ASP A 92 42.05 -16.07 39.16
C ASP A 92 41.56 -16.91 40.37
N LEU A 93 40.24 -17.15 40.47
CA LEU A 93 39.69 -18.06 41.47
C LEU A 93 40.07 -19.52 41.21
N ALA A 94 40.10 -19.93 39.94
CA ALA A 94 40.52 -21.27 39.52
C ALA A 94 42.01 -21.52 39.88
N GLU A 95 42.88 -20.54 39.62
CA GLU A 95 44.29 -20.59 39.94
C GLU A 95 44.51 -20.67 41.45
N LYS A 96 43.81 -19.84 42.24
CA LYS A 96 43.88 -19.86 43.71
C LYS A 96 43.33 -21.17 44.32
N LEU A 97 42.26 -21.72 43.76
CA LEU A 97 41.72 -23.00 44.19
C LEU A 97 42.62 -24.15 43.77
N TYR A 98 43.25 -24.08 42.62
CA TYR A 98 44.22 -25.05 42.15
C TYR A 98 45.43 -25.08 43.05
N ASP A 99 45.98 -23.95 43.45
CA ASP A 99 47.12 -23.82 44.37
C ASP A 99 46.79 -24.32 45.77
N GLN A 100 45.58 -24.06 46.27
CA GLN A 100 45.09 -24.57 47.53
C GLN A 100 44.93 -26.11 47.54
N TYR A 101 44.45 -26.69 46.45
CA TYR A 101 44.30 -28.13 46.29
C TYR A 101 45.60 -28.84 46.02
N ALA A 102 46.55 -28.23 45.32
CA ALA A 102 47.85 -28.82 45.07
C ALA A 102 48.69 -28.97 46.32
N THR A 103 48.40 -28.21 47.40
CA THR A 103 49.06 -28.32 48.71
C THR A 103 48.44 -29.35 49.62
N THR A 104 47.28 -29.87 49.32
CA THR A 104 46.59 -30.97 50.05
C THR A 104 46.73 -32.26 49.26
N GLN A 105 46.94 -33.40 49.96
CA GLN A 105 47.11 -34.74 49.34
C GLN A 105 45.79 -35.22 48.68
N ASN A 106 45.38 -34.61 47.57
CA ASN A 106 44.18 -34.94 46.86
C ASN A 106 44.43 -35.91 45.69
N THR A 107 43.46 -36.77 45.41
CA THR A 107 43.53 -37.73 44.32
C THR A 107 43.34 -37.05 42.96
N PRO A 108 43.83 -37.62 41.84
CA PRO A 108 43.58 -37.09 40.51
C PRO A 108 42.08 -36.92 40.20
N GLU A 109 41.23 -37.72 40.81
CA GLU A 109 39.76 -37.62 40.64
C GLU A 109 39.18 -36.33 41.23
N ASP A 110 39.68 -35.87 42.38
CA ASP A 110 39.26 -34.61 43.01
C ASP A 110 39.61 -33.42 42.14
N MET A 111 40.70 -33.48 41.39
CA MET A 111 41.10 -32.45 40.44
C MET A 111 40.19 -32.35 39.23
N TYR A 112 39.69 -33.47 38.71
CA TYR A 112 38.71 -33.48 37.62
C TYR A 112 37.37 -32.89 38.08
N VAL A 113 36.88 -33.23 39.25
CA VAL A 113 35.64 -32.67 39.81
C VAL A 113 35.76 -31.17 40.01
N LEU A 114 36.92 -30.66 40.45
CA LEU A 114 37.16 -29.19 40.56
C LEU A 114 37.13 -28.52 39.22
N GLY A 115 37.78 -29.12 38.19
CA GLY A 115 37.81 -28.59 36.82
C GLY A 115 36.37 -28.48 36.25
N ASP A 116 35.56 -29.52 36.41
CA ASP A 116 34.18 -29.50 35.96
C ASP A 116 33.31 -28.47 36.70
N MET A 117 33.48 -28.29 38.00
CA MET A 117 32.80 -27.26 38.78
C MET A 117 33.16 -25.83 38.31
N LEU A 118 34.43 -25.59 37.98
CA LEU A 118 34.87 -24.29 37.46
C LEU A 118 34.35 -24.03 36.06
N GLN A 119 34.35 -25.04 35.19
CA GLN A 119 33.73 -24.90 33.85
C GLN A 119 32.24 -24.60 33.97
N ILE A 120 31.49 -25.29 34.80
CA ILE A 120 30.06 -25.02 35.04
C ILE A 120 29.86 -23.61 35.57
N ARG A 121 30.73 -23.11 36.44
CA ARG A 121 30.63 -21.74 36.96
C ARG A 121 30.94 -20.68 35.90
N LEU A 122 31.95 -20.89 35.07
CA LEU A 122 32.30 -20.05 33.94
C LEU A 122 31.12 -19.99 32.94
N GLN A 123 30.59 -21.14 32.58
CA GLN A 123 29.44 -21.23 31.68
C GLN A 123 28.24 -20.45 32.23
N LYS A 124 27.93 -20.56 33.55
CA LYS A 124 26.85 -19.79 34.18
C LYS A 124 27.10 -18.28 34.16
N ILE A 125 28.35 -17.82 34.25
CA ILE A 125 28.70 -16.37 34.13
C ILE A 125 28.50 -15.94 32.68
N GLN A 126 28.98 -16.71 31.71
CA GLN A 126 28.79 -16.43 30.29
C GLN A 126 27.32 -16.37 29.91
N GLU A 127 26.49 -17.32 30.39
CA GLU A 127 25.04 -17.29 30.18
C GLU A 127 24.38 -16.04 30.81
N ARG A 128 24.79 -15.63 32.03
CA ARG A 128 24.29 -14.41 32.64
C ARG A 128 24.72 -13.16 31.90
N ASN A 129 25.96 -13.10 31.44
CA ASN A 129 26.45 -11.99 30.64
C ASN A 129 25.73 -11.90 29.29
N ALA A 130 25.48 -13.06 28.64
CA ALA A 130 24.70 -13.10 27.41
C ALA A 130 23.26 -12.58 27.61
N ARG A 131 22.59 -13.00 28.69
CA ARG A 131 21.24 -12.50 29.04
C ARG A 131 21.22 -10.99 29.33
N LYS A 132 22.25 -10.48 30.03
CA LYS A 132 22.36 -9.02 30.30
C LYS A 132 22.55 -8.23 29.00
N ARG A 133 23.34 -8.73 28.06
CA ARG A 133 23.51 -8.11 26.73
C ARG A 133 22.21 -8.11 25.94
N GLU A 134 21.55 -9.26 25.87
CA GLU A 134 20.26 -9.43 25.16
C GLU A 134 19.16 -8.50 25.75
N GLU A 135 19.07 -8.40 27.08
CA GLU A 135 18.13 -7.51 27.75
C GLU A 135 18.41 -6.04 27.46
N ALA A 136 19.69 -5.64 27.49
CA ALA A 136 20.08 -4.27 27.17
C ALA A 136 19.81 -3.92 25.69
N GLU A 137 20.03 -4.87 24.78
CA GLU A 137 19.67 -4.70 23.37
C GLU A 137 18.15 -4.57 23.22
N ARG A 138 17.38 -5.41 23.89
CA ARG A 138 15.91 -5.35 23.87
C ARG A 138 15.38 -4.00 24.38
N ILE A 139 15.95 -3.49 25.47
CA ILE A 139 15.60 -2.17 26.03
C ILE A 139 15.97 -1.05 25.06
N TYR A 140 17.17 -1.08 24.50
CA TYR A 140 17.62 -0.09 23.54
C TYR A 140 16.78 -0.09 22.26
N ASP A 141 16.47 -1.27 21.72
CA ASP A 141 15.58 -1.40 20.56
C ASP A 141 14.15 -0.92 20.84
N ALA A 142 13.66 -1.12 22.06
CA ALA A 142 12.39 -0.56 22.49
C ALA A 142 12.44 0.97 22.54
N GLN A 143 13.49 1.56 23.15
CA GLN A 143 13.69 3.01 23.21
C GLN A 143 13.88 3.63 21.83
N LEU A 144 14.61 2.96 20.92
CA LEU A 144 14.73 3.39 19.52
C LEU A 144 13.40 3.36 18.79
N ARG A 145 12.58 2.33 19.02
CA ARG A 145 11.23 2.25 18.47
C ARG A 145 10.36 3.38 18.96
N ASP A 146 10.37 3.63 20.26
CA ASP A 146 9.62 4.73 20.88
C ASP A 146 10.09 6.10 20.38
N HIS A 147 11.39 6.28 20.20
CA HIS A 147 11.96 7.51 19.62
C HIS A 147 11.56 7.70 18.16
N ARG A 148 11.64 6.64 17.33
CA ARG A 148 11.17 6.69 15.94
C ARG A 148 9.66 6.89 15.84
N GLN A 149 8.88 6.41 16.83
CA GLN A 149 7.44 6.61 16.92
C GLN A 149 7.07 8.03 17.38
N ALA A 150 7.97 8.72 18.05
CA ALA A 150 7.82 10.13 18.42
C ALA A 150 8.15 11.10 17.28
N SER A 151 8.34 10.62 16.06
CA SER A 151 8.54 11.45 14.88
C SER A 151 7.40 12.45 14.71
N ASN A 152 7.75 13.69 14.43
CA ASN A 152 6.80 14.76 14.16
C ASN A 152 6.38 14.83 12.68
N ILE A 153 6.82 13.87 11.85
CA ILE A 153 6.48 13.73 10.44
C ILE A 153 5.84 12.36 10.22
N PHE A 154 4.59 12.36 9.80
CA PHE A 154 3.80 11.16 9.54
C PHE A 154 3.74 10.89 8.04
N ARG A 155 4.14 9.67 7.67
CA ARG A 155 4.09 9.16 6.30
C ARG A 155 3.40 7.80 6.30
N TYR A 156 3.00 7.31 5.14
CA TYR A 156 2.46 5.94 4.94
C TYR A 156 1.21 5.59 5.76
N PHE A 157 0.52 6.56 6.33
CA PHE A 157 -0.68 6.35 7.15
C PHE A 157 -1.82 5.70 6.35
N LYS A 158 -1.95 5.95 5.03
CA LYS A 158 -2.87 5.21 4.15
C LYS A 158 -2.53 3.72 4.14
N GLN A 159 -1.29 3.35 3.88
CA GLN A 159 -0.85 1.95 3.83
C GLN A 159 -1.09 1.26 5.17
N ALA A 160 -0.71 1.88 6.27
CA ALA A 160 -0.93 1.35 7.62
C ALA A 160 -2.42 1.15 7.94
N THR A 161 -3.29 2.03 7.45
CA THR A 161 -4.75 1.95 7.66
C THR A 161 -5.41 0.83 6.87
N PHE A 162 -5.06 0.65 5.59
CA PHE A 162 -5.76 -0.28 4.68
C PHE A 162 -5.09 -1.64 4.53
N ILE A 163 -3.78 -1.74 4.78
CA ILE A 163 -2.99 -2.96 4.52
C ILE A 163 -2.39 -3.48 5.82
N GLY A 164 -2.22 -2.61 6.80
CA GLY A 164 -1.49 -2.90 8.03
C GLY A 164 0.01 -2.65 7.86
N GLY A 165 0.73 -2.75 8.95
CA GLY A 165 2.17 -2.47 9.05
C GLY A 165 2.46 -1.61 10.26
N GLU A 166 3.72 -1.59 10.67
CA GLU A 166 4.15 -0.87 11.89
C GLU A 166 4.47 0.61 11.66
N TRP A 167 4.24 1.11 10.43
CA TRP A 167 4.49 2.49 10.05
C TRP A 167 3.59 3.42 10.87
N ASN A 168 4.15 4.34 11.61
CA ASN A 168 3.44 5.33 12.43
C ASN A 168 2.63 4.78 13.61
N ARG A 169 3.18 3.93 14.44
CA ARG A 169 2.65 3.72 15.79
C ARG A 169 2.99 4.92 16.67
N VAL A 170 2.35 6.05 16.41
CA VAL A 170 2.31 7.13 17.40
C VAL A 170 1.25 6.77 18.42
N THR A 171 1.61 6.69 19.66
CA THR A 171 0.77 6.21 20.76
C THR A 171 -0.51 7.02 20.98
N SER A 172 -0.60 8.25 20.44
CA SER A 172 -1.73 9.17 20.63
C SER A 172 -2.58 9.42 19.38
N ILE A 173 -2.05 9.22 18.17
CA ILE A 173 -2.76 9.53 16.92
C ILE A 173 -2.80 8.29 16.04
N SER A 174 -4.02 7.80 15.76
CA SER A 174 -4.18 6.62 14.90
C SER A 174 -3.91 6.95 13.42
N ASN A 175 -3.44 5.97 12.63
CA ASN A 175 -3.28 6.15 11.19
C ASN A 175 -4.61 6.50 10.50
N ARG A 176 -5.74 5.99 11.01
CA ARG A 176 -7.08 6.38 10.56
C ARG A 176 -7.34 7.87 10.78
N THR A 177 -7.01 8.41 11.94
CA THR A 177 -7.15 9.83 12.26
C THR A 177 -6.30 10.69 11.33
N LEU A 178 -5.05 10.27 11.05
CA LEU A 178 -4.18 10.95 10.09
C LEU A 178 -4.79 10.95 8.66
N CYS A 179 -5.40 9.85 8.23
CA CYS A 179 -6.14 9.81 6.97
C CYS A 179 -7.28 10.82 6.94
N ILE A 180 -8.08 10.91 8.02
CA ILE A 180 -9.21 11.86 8.14
C ILE A 180 -8.70 13.30 8.03
N TRP A 181 -7.67 13.67 8.76
CA TRP A 181 -7.13 15.03 8.75
C TRP A 181 -6.54 15.42 7.40
N TYR A 182 -5.79 14.51 6.79
CA TYR A 182 -5.22 14.75 5.48
C TYR A 182 -6.30 14.91 4.40
N LEU A 183 -7.34 14.07 4.43
CA LEU A 183 -8.45 14.16 3.48
C LEU A 183 -9.31 15.40 3.73
N ALA A 184 -9.50 15.83 4.99
CA ALA A 184 -10.16 17.10 5.30
C ALA A 184 -9.39 18.27 4.68
N TYR A 185 -8.06 18.29 4.80
CA TYR A 185 -7.22 19.29 4.14
C TYR A 185 -7.42 19.29 2.61
N VAL A 186 -7.47 18.10 1.99
CA VAL A 186 -7.71 17.97 0.54
C VAL A 186 -9.10 18.48 0.15
N ILE A 187 -10.14 18.17 0.95
CA ILE A 187 -11.50 18.65 0.71
C ILE A 187 -11.56 20.18 0.79
N PHE A 188 -10.94 20.81 1.80
CA PHE A 188 -10.87 22.27 1.88
C PHE A 188 -10.27 22.89 0.62
N LEU A 189 -9.17 22.33 0.09
CA LEU A 189 -8.57 22.82 -1.16
C LEU A 189 -9.50 22.64 -2.37
N LEU A 190 -10.30 21.58 -2.40
CA LEU A 190 -11.27 21.34 -3.47
C LEU A 190 -12.44 22.31 -3.36
N GLU A 191 -12.98 22.54 -2.18
CA GLU A 191 -14.12 23.44 -1.94
C GLU A 191 -13.73 24.91 -2.21
N GLU A 192 -12.53 25.32 -1.85
CA GLU A 192 -12.03 26.65 -2.17
C GLU A 192 -12.02 26.93 -3.68
N LYS A 193 -11.73 25.90 -4.49
CA LYS A 193 -11.62 26.05 -5.95
C LYS A 193 -12.93 25.77 -6.70
N TYR A 194 -13.73 24.80 -6.22
CA TYR A 194 -14.91 24.29 -6.95
C TYR A 194 -16.25 24.53 -6.25
N GLY A 195 -16.22 25.05 -5.03
CA GLY A 195 -17.43 25.11 -4.16
C GLY A 195 -17.71 23.73 -3.55
N THR A 196 -18.83 23.61 -2.87
CA THR A 196 -19.20 22.41 -2.09
C THR A 196 -19.96 21.33 -2.88
N ASN A 197 -20.39 21.64 -4.12
CA ASN A 197 -21.26 20.77 -4.91
C ASN A 197 -20.46 19.90 -5.90
N PHE A 198 -19.86 18.83 -5.40
CA PHE A 198 -19.19 17.81 -6.21
C PHE A 198 -19.30 16.41 -5.60
N SER A 199 -19.17 15.39 -6.43
CA SER A 199 -19.01 14.01 -5.97
C SER A 199 -17.55 13.60 -5.90
N ILE A 200 -17.19 12.69 -4.94
CA ILE A 200 -15.85 12.11 -4.85
C ILE A 200 -15.87 10.62 -5.13
N ASN A 201 -15.09 10.22 -6.12
CA ASN A 201 -14.72 8.85 -6.38
C ASN A 201 -13.29 8.60 -5.88
N MET A 202 -13.11 7.82 -4.81
CA MET A 202 -11.80 7.58 -4.21
C MET A 202 -11.34 6.14 -4.45
N GLY A 203 -10.04 5.99 -4.78
CA GLY A 203 -9.36 4.71 -4.93
C GLY A 203 -8.84 4.14 -3.61
N ILE A 204 -9.00 2.81 -3.42
CA ILE A 204 -8.43 2.08 -2.28
C ILE A 204 -7.64 0.85 -2.75
N PRO A 205 -6.54 0.50 -2.07
CA PRO A 205 -5.85 -0.75 -2.29
C PRO A 205 -6.68 -1.89 -1.68
N ALA A 206 -7.18 -2.78 -2.51
CA ALA A 206 -8.01 -3.88 -2.04
C ALA A 206 -7.70 -5.17 -2.80
N ASP A 207 -8.03 -6.29 -2.20
CA ASP A 207 -8.13 -7.59 -2.84
C ASP A 207 -9.58 -8.09 -2.74
N GLU A 208 -9.89 -9.13 -3.49
CA GLU A 208 -11.23 -9.69 -3.60
C GLU A 208 -11.90 -10.00 -2.25
N THR A 209 -11.11 -10.42 -1.26
CA THR A 209 -11.63 -10.86 0.05
C THR A 209 -11.79 -9.71 1.04
N SER A 210 -11.00 -8.65 0.91
CA SER A 210 -10.98 -7.52 1.83
C SER A 210 -11.75 -6.28 1.34
N TYR A 211 -12.21 -6.29 0.07
CA TYR A 211 -12.79 -5.10 -0.56
C TYR A 211 -13.94 -4.48 0.23
N GLU A 212 -14.96 -5.25 0.57
CA GLU A 212 -16.14 -4.72 1.26
C GLU A 212 -15.83 -4.12 2.64
N ALA A 213 -14.89 -4.73 3.38
CA ALA A 213 -14.46 -4.21 4.66
C ALA A 213 -13.67 -2.89 4.50
N LYS A 214 -12.74 -2.86 3.54
CA LYS A 214 -11.94 -1.67 3.24
C LYS A 214 -12.79 -0.55 2.64
N LYS A 215 -13.77 -0.86 1.81
CA LYS A 215 -14.75 0.08 1.26
C LYS A 215 -15.52 0.79 2.38
N ARG A 216 -16.04 0.03 3.34
CA ARG A 216 -16.73 0.61 4.52
C ARG A 216 -15.80 1.52 5.31
N LEU A 217 -14.58 1.08 5.59
CA LEU A 217 -13.58 1.89 6.29
C LEU A 217 -13.27 3.18 5.53
N ALA A 218 -13.13 3.11 4.21
CA ALA A 218 -12.84 4.28 3.36
C ALA A 218 -14.00 5.29 3.35
N VAL A 219 -15.25 4.80 3.25
CA VAL A 219 -16.45 5.66 3.38
C VAL A 219 -16.46 6.35 4.75
N GLU A 220 -16.20 5.62 5.83
CA GLU A 220 -16.15 6.19 7.17
C GLU A 220 -15.06 7.27 7.31
N ILE A 221 -13.88 7.04 6.76
CA ILE A 221 -12.76 8.00 6.81
C ILE A 221 -13.12 9.26 6.02
N LEU A 222 -13.59 9.11 4.78
CA LEU A 222 -13.88 10.26 3.91
C LEU A 222 -15.08 11.08 4.42
N ALA A 223 -16.13 10.42 4.89
CA ALA A 223 -17.26 11.11 5.49
C ALA A 223 -16.90 11.81 6.81
N SER A 224 -15.98 11.21 7.60
CA SER A 224 -15.44 11.90 8.80
C SER A 224 -14.62 13.14 8.41
N ALA A 225 -13.93 13.11 7.28
CA ALA A 225 -13.20 14.25 6.76
C ALA A 225 -14.17 15.37 6.33
N TYR A 226 -15.23 15.05 5.60
CA TYR A 226 -16.30 16.01 5.26
C TYR A 226 -16.94 16.61 6.51
N ASN A 227 -17.25 15.79 7.50
CA ASN A 227 -17.83 16.26 8.75
C ASN A 227 -16.90 17.27 9.47
N LEU A 228 -15.57 17.08 9.42
CA LEU A 228 -14.65 18.09 9.93
C LEU A 228 -14.77 19.39 9.15
N VAL A 229 -14.82 19.32 7.82
CA VAL A 229 -14.84 20.51 6.95
C VAL A 229 -16.14 21.27 7.14
N GLU A 230 -17.29 20.63 6.94
CA GLU A 230 -18.58 21.30 6.88
C GLU A 230 -19.19 21.57 8.26
N ASP A 231 -19.26 20.56 9.14
CA ASP A 231 -19.95 20.69 10.43
C ASP A 231 -19.06 21.29 11.53
N VAL A 232 -17.78 20.88 11.59
CA VAL A 232 -16.91 21.29 12.70
C VAL A 232 -16.30 22.65 12.44
N TYR A 233 -15.77 22.86 11.24
CA TYR A 233 -15.09 24.10 10.87
C TYR A 233 -15.93 25.00 9.96
N GLN A 234 -17.14 24.57 9.53
CA GLN A 234 -18.06 25.39 8.71
C GLN A 234 -17.36 26.02 7.52
N ASN A 235 -16.53 25.24 6.84
CA ASN A 235 -15.70 25.65 5.71
C ASN A 235 -14.65 26.72 6.03
N ASP A 236 -14.36 26.98 7.31
CA ASP A 236 -13.28 27.87 7.73
C ASP A 236 -11.94 27.15 7.70
N PHE A 237 -11.28 27.19 6.53
CA PHE A 237 -9.99 26.57 6.32
C PHE A 237 -8.89 27.12 7.22
N ASN A 238 -8.91 28.43 7.49
CA ASN A 238 -7.91 29.05 8.38
C ASN A 238 -8.04 28.55 9.82
N SER A 239 -9.25 28.41 10.33
CA SER A 239 -9.49 27.83 11.66
C SER A 239 -9.01 26.40 11.75
N PHE A 240 -9.19 25.59 10.69
CA PHE A 240 -8.66 24.23 10.61
C PHE A 240 -7.12 24.19 10.63
N LEU A 241 -6.45 25.02 9.81
CA LEU A 241 -4.99 25.05 9.74
C LEU A 241 -4.31 25.54 11.03
N ASN A 242 -4.98 26.43 11.78
CA ASN A 242 -4.46 26.97 13.03
C ASN A 242 -4.86 26.14 14.26
N GLU A 243 -5.60 25.04 14.08
CA GLU A 243 -6.04 24.20 15.19
C GLU A 243 -4.87 23.43 15.79
N LYS A 244 -4.88 23.31 17.14
CA LYS A 244 -3.88 22.52 17.87
C LYS A 244 -4.20 21.03 17.78
N VAL A 245 -3.17 20.19 17.67
CA VAL A 245 -3.29 18.73 17.55
C VAL A 245 -4.23 18.12 18.58
N GLY A 246 -4.09 18.51 19.86
CA GLY A 246 -4.93 17.97 20.94
C GLY A 246 -6.41 18.31 20.78
N THR A 247 -6.73 19.54 20.36
CA THR A 247 -8.12 19.97 20.12
C THR A 247 -8.69 19.31 18.86
N LEU A 248 -7.91 19.23 17.78
CA LEU A 248 -8.31 18.56 16.54
C LEU A 248 -8.60 17.08 16.79
N LEU A 249 -7.78 16.41 17.62
CA LEU A 249 -8.01 15.02 18.00
C LEU A 249 -9.35 14.86 18.73
N GLN A 250 -9.63 15.70 19.74
CA GLN A 250 -10.91 15.68 20.46
C GLN A 250 -12.10 15.92 19.51
N LYS A 251 -11.99 16.89 18.60
CA LYS A 251 -13.04 17.18 17.61
C LYS A 251 -13.28 16.01 16.68
N THR A 252 -12.24 15.26 16.31
CA THR A 252 -12.34 14.09 15.44
C THR A 252 -12.98 12.90 16.15
N GLU A 253 -12.63 12.63 17.40
CA GLU A 253 -13.12 11.48 18.17
C GLU A 253 -14.59 11.62 18.64
N ASN A 254 -15.06 12.83 18.87
CA ASN A 254 -16.39 13.10 19.41
C ASN A 254 -17.55 12.94 18.39
N LYS A 255 -17.25 12.58 17.16
CA LYS A 255 -18.27 12.45 16.11
C LYS A 255 -18.66 10.98 15.89
N ARG A 256 -19.98 10.73 15.98
CA ARG A 256 -20.56 9.44 15.61
C ARG A 256 -20.90 9.44 14.12
N PHE A 257 -20.42 8.41 13.46
CA PHE A 257 -20.63 8.17 12.07
C PHE A 257 -22.03 7.54 11.82
N THR A 258 -22.81 8.07 10.88
CA THR A 258 -24.08 7.49 10.44
C THR A 258 -23.97 6.95 9.01
N LYS A 259 -24.70 5.87 8.70
CA LYS A 259 -24.70 5.22 7.38
C LYS A 259 -25.20 6.17 6.27
N GLU A 260 -25.98 7.15 6.63
CA GLU A 260 -26.62 8.13 5.72
C GLU A 260 -25.61 9.11 5.11
N LEU A 261 -24.48 9.37 5.78
CA LEU A 261 -23.45 10.30 5.31
C LEU A 261 -22.85 9.96 3.93
N LYS A 262 -22.87 8.69 3.54
CA LYS A 262 -22.37 8.30 2.22
C LYS A 262 -23.18 8.91 1.08
N GLU A 263 -24.51 8.91 1.22
CA GLU A 263 -25.42 9.45 0.22
C GLU A 263 -25.45 10.98 0.28
N GLU A 264 -25.34 11.53 1.49
CA GLU A 264 -25.29 12.96 1.72
C GLU A 264 -24.08 13.63 1.05
N TYR A 265 -22.90 13.01 1.15
CA TYR A 265 -21.67 13.55 0.58
C TYR A 265 -21.29 12.96 -0.79
N TRP A 266 -22.15 12.16 -1.43
CA TRP A 266 -21.91 11.55 -2.74
C TRP A 266 -20.54 10.87 -2.87
N ILE A 267 -20.25 10.00 -1.90
CA ILE A 267 -18.98 9.28 -1.78
C ILE A 267 -19.06 7.94 -2.51
N ASN A 268 -18.17 7.71 -3.47
CA ASN A 268 -17.98 6.41 -4.12
C ASN A 268 -16.56 5.90 -3.91
N ILE A 269 -16.45 4.60 -3.64
CA ILE A 269 -15.16 3.95 -3.39
C ILE A 269 -14.94 2.85 -4.40
N PHE A 270 -13.76 2.85 -5.05
CA PHE A 270 -13.36 1.90 -6.08
C PHE A 270 -12.03 1.23 -5.75
N PRO A 271 -11.80 -0.02 -6.17
CA PRO A 271 -10.44 -0.58 -6.18
C PRO A 271 -9.53 0.21 -7.13
N GLU A 272 -8.31 0.54 -6.71
CA GLU A 272 -7.33 1.24 -7.56
C GLU A 272 -7.09 0.50 -8.88
N ALA A 273 -7.01 -0.82 -8.82
CA ALA A 273 -6.88 -1.68 -9.99
C ALA A 273 -8.02 -1.52 -11.00
N TYR A 274 -9.26 -1.34 -10.53
CA TYR A 274 -10.41 -1.09 -11.39
C TYR A 274 -10.36 0.29 -12.03
N ALA A 275 -10.00 1.31 -11.26
CA ALA A 275 -9.87 2.68 -11.76
C ALA A 275 -8.85 2.79 -12.89
N SER A 276 -7.68 2.18 -12.72
CA SER A 276 -6.65 2.13 -13.77
C SER A 276 -7.16 1.46 -15.06
N LEU A 277 -7.97 0.39 -14.93
CA LEU A 277 -8.58 -0.29 -16.08
C LEU A 277 -9.63 0.56 -16.79
N ILE A 278 -10.51 1.25 -16.05
CA ILE A 278 -11.51 2.15 -16.63
C ILE A 278 -10.85 3.23 -17.48
N ALA A 279 -9.75 3.80 -17.03
CA ALA A 279 -8.99 4.79 -17.79
C ALA A 279 -8.56 4.27 -19.18
N LEU A 280 -8.23 3.01 -19.28
CA LEU A 280 -7.77 2.37 -20.53
C LEU A 280 -8.93 1.86 -21.38
N THR A 281 -9.98 1.31 -20.78
CA THR A 281 -11.12 0.73 -21.50
C THR A 281 -12.02 1.80 -22.09
N SER A 282 -12.23 2.91 -21.41
CA SER A 282 -13.01 4.04 -21.93
C SER A 282 -12.50 4.54 -23.29
N ARG A 283 -11.27 4.19 -23.65
CA ARG A 283 -10.60 4.57 -24.88
C ARG A 283 -10.36 3.43 -25.88
N GLY A 284 -10.84 2.24 -25.60
CA GLY A 284 -10.60 1.09 -26.46
C GLY A 284 -9.11 0.73 -26.61
N LYS A 285 -8.28 1.05 -25.61
CA LYS A 285 -6.83 0.81 -25.64
C LYS A 285 -6.44 -0.60 -25.28
N LEU A 286 -7.35 -1.37 -24.71
CA LEU A 286 -7.11 -2.75 -24.33
C LEU A 286 -7.74 -3.71 -25.34
N PRO A 287 -7.01 -4.75 -25.74
CA PRO A 287 -7.54 -5.78 -26.64
C PRO A 287 -8.57 -6.66 -25.92
N ILE A 288 -9.52 -7.18 -26.68
CA ILE A 288 -10.45 -8.20 -26.20
C ILE A 288 -9.67 -9.46 -25.82
N GLY A 289 -10.03 -10.08 -24.73
CA GLY A 289 -9.45 -11.33 -24.23
C GLY A 289 -8.73 -11.15 -22.89
N MET A 290 -8.24 -12.25 -22.34
CA MET A 290 -7.60 -12.29 -21.03
C MET A 290 -6.30 -11.48 -21.03
N SER A 291 -6.20 -10.54 -20.11
CA SER A 291 -5.07 -9.62 -19.99
C SER A 291 -4.74 -9.37 -18.53
N LEU A 292 -3.59 -8.75 -18.27
CA LEU A 292 -3.10 -8.45 -16.94
C LEU A 292 -2.73 -6.97 -16.82
N THR A 293 -3.05 -6.35 -15.69
CA THR A 293 -2.45 -5.07 -15.33
C THR A 293 -1.64 -5.20 -14.05
N ALA A 294 -0.63 -4.35 -13.91
CA ALA A 294 0.12 -4.18 -12.67
C ALA A 294 0.39 -2.69 -12.43
N ASP A 295 -0.26 -2.13 -11.43
CA ASP A 295 -0.03 -0.77 -10.95
C ASP A 295 1.00 -0.80 -9.82
N ILE A 296 2.20 -0.27 -10.06
CA ILE A 296 3.27 -0.24 -9.07
C ILE A 296 3.26 1.11 -8.37
N GLY A 297 2.65 1.13 -7.19
CA GLY A 297 2.60 2.30 -6.32
C GLY A 297 3.80 2.41 -5.38
N GLY A 298 3.73 3.37 -4.46
CA GLY A 298 4.72 3.53 -3.39
C GLY A 298 4.66 2.39 -2.35
N GLY A 299 3.47 2.07 -1.87
CA GLY A 299 3.25 1.06 -0.83
C GLY A 299 2.88 -0.32 -1.34
N THR A 300 2.16 -0.38 -2.47
CA THR A 300 1.58 -1.59 -3.04
C THR A 300 1.91 -1.77 -4.50
N THR A 301 1.72 -2.99 -4.97
CA THR A 301 1.54 -3.31 -6.38
C THR A 301 0.18 -4.00 -6.53
N ASP A 302 -0.70 -3.39 -7.32
CA ASP A 302 -2.05 -3.88 -7.55
C ASP A 302 -2.10 -4.59 -8.90
N VAL A 303 -2.34 -5.90 -8.88
CA VAL A 303 -2.32 -6.77 -10.07
C VAL A 303 -3.74 -7.24 -10.35
N SER A 304 -4.23 -7.06 -11.58
CA SER A 304 -5.56 -7.50 -12.00
C SER A 304 -5.52 -8.39 -13.23
N PHE A 305 -6.23 -9.52 -13.14
CA PHE A 305 -6.53 -10.40 -14.26
C PHE A 305 -7.95 -10.10 -14.73
N PHE A 306 -8.10 -9.72 -16.00
CA PHE A 306 -9.35 -9.18 -16.53
C PHE A 306 -9.59 -9.55 -18.00
N THR A 307 -10.83 -9.34 -18.45
CA THR A 307 -11.21 -9.26 -19.87
C THR A 307 -12.00 -7.98 -20.11
N ILE A 308 -12.24 -7.65 -21.38
CA ILE A 308 -13.14 -6.58 -21.79
C ILE A 308 -14.40 -7.21 -22.37
N GLU A 309 -15.57 -6.88 -21.81
CA GLU A 309 -16.88 -7.29 -22.31
C GLU A 309 -17.73 -6.02 -22.52
N ASP A 310 -18.27 -5.85 -23.71
CA ASP A 310 -19.11 -4.68 -24.07
C ASP A 310 -18.46 -3.32 -23.73
N GLY A 311 -17.15 -3.23 -23.90
CA GLY A 311 -16.38 -2.01 -23.60
C GLY A 311 -16.06 -1.79 -22.11
N ASN A 312 -16.52 -2.68 -21.22
CA ASN A 312 -16.28 -2.57 -19.77
C ASN A 312 -15.26 -3.59 -19.29
N PRO A 313 -14.40 -3.25 -18.31
CA PRO A 313 -13.49 -4.21 -17.72
C PRO A 313 -14.23 -5.17 -16.80
N MET A 314 -14.00 -6.46 -17.01
CA MET A 314 -14.49 -7.54 -16.17
C MET A 314 -13.31 -8.13 -15.43
N ILE A 315 -13.21 -7.87 -14.14
CA ILE A 315 -12.11 -8.35 -13.31
C ILE A 315 -12.47 -9.72 -12.74
N TYR A 316 -11.63 -10.71 -12.98
CA TYR A 316 -11.79 -12.07 -12.49
C TYR A 316 -10.95 -12.36 -11.25
N LYS A 317 -9.82 -11.69 -11.14
CA LYS A 317 -8.95 -11.79 -9.98
C LYS A 317 -8.12 -10.53 -9.86
N TYR A 318 -7.96 -10.04 -8.64
CA TYR A 318 -7.03 -8.98 -8.35
C TYR A 318 -6.34 -9.19 -7.00
N TRP A 319 -5.15 -8.65 -6.90
CA TRP A 319 -4.32 -8.73 -5.71
C TRP A 319 -3.75 -7.36 -5.42
N SER A 320 -3.78 -6.97 -4.14
CA SER A 320 -2.99 -5.86 -3.63
C SER A 320 -1.79 -6.45 -2.89
N ILE A 321 -0.63 -6.40 -3.52
CA ILE A 321 0.62 -6.92 -2.95
C ILE A 321 1.23 -5.81 -2.10
N PRO A 322 1.52 -6.01 -0.80
CA PRO A 322 2.13 -4.99 0.06
C PRO A 322 3.62 -4.82 -0.25
N ARG A 323 3.95 -4.62 -1.50
CA ARG A 323 5.28 -4.36 -2.04
C ARG A 323 5.18 -3.32 -3.13
N GLY A 324 5.63 -2.13 -2.85
CA GLY A 324 5.79 -1.03 -3.78
C GLY A 324 7.21 -0.50 -3.72
N LEU A 325 7.41 0.75 -4.07
CA LEU A 325 8.73 1.40 -4.00
C LEU A 325 9.31 1.43 -2.59
N ASN A 326 8.44 1.58 -1.55
CA ASN A 326 8.87 1.50 -0.15
C ASN A 326 9.58 0.19 0.18
N TYR A 327 9.03 -0.92 -0.28
CA TYR A 327 9.63 -2.23 -0.06
C TYR A 327 11.04 -2.31 -0.64
N VAL A 328 11.23 -1.72 -1.84
CA VAL A 328 12.55 -1.70 -2.49
C VAL A 328 13.52 -0.82 -1.72
N ALA A 329 13.12 0.40 -1.35
CA ALA A 329 13.94 1.35 -0.62
C ALA A 329 14.36 0.79 0.76
N GLU A 330 13.38 0.39 1.56
CA GLU A 330 13.61 -0.13 2.91
C GLU A 330 14.53 -1.36 2.94
N ARG A 331 14.26 -2.32 2.03
CA ARG A 331 15.06 -3.55 1.96
C ARG A 331 16.43 -3.36 1.35
N SER A 332 16.63 -2.30 0.58
CA SER A 332 17.93 -1.89 0.04
C SER A 332 18.67 -0.91 0.95
N GLY A 333 18.04 -0.45 2.04
CA GLY A 333 18.68 0.36 3.08
C GLY A 333 18.77 1.85 2.78
N PHE A 334 17.85 2.42 1.98
CA PHE A 334 17.80 3.85 1.71
C PHE A 334 16.40 4.44 1.96
N ASP A 335 16.32 5.75 2.17
CA ASP A 335 15.04 6.45 2.31
C ASP A 335 14.40 6.64 0.94
N TYR A 336 13.10 6.34 0.83
CA TYR A 336 12.33 6.55 -0.39
C TYR A 336 12.40 8.01 -0.87
N ALA A 337 12.34 8.97 0.05
CA ALA A 337 12.29 10.39 -0.28
C ALA A 337 13.61 10.91 -0.89
N ASP A 338 14.74 10.30 -0.50
CA ASP A 338 16.09 10.73 -0.86
C ASP A 338 16.79 9.75 -1.80
N GLY A 339 16.12 8.62 -2.12
CA GLY A 339 16.74 7.50 -2.82
C GLY A 339 16.74 7.64 -4.34
N ASP A 340 17.90 7.50 -4.94
CA ASP A 340 18.04 7.15 -6.35
C ASP A 340 17.85 5.64 -6.52
N PHE A 341 16.64 5.23 -6.93
CA PHE A 341 16.29 3.83 -7.12
C PHE A 341 17.15 3.10 -8.16
N GLU A 342 17.63 3.82 -9.17
CA GLU A 342 18.47 3.23 -10.23
C GLU A 342 19.82 2.76 -9.68
N SER A 343 20.42 3.54 -8.77
CA SER A 343 21.74 3.25 -8.22
C SER A 343 21.73 2.50 -6.89
N GLN A 344 20.67 2.65 -6.07
CA GLN A 344 20.67 2.14 -4.70
C GLN A 344 19.86 0.84 -4.53
N ALA A 345 18.95 0.52 -5.46
CA ALA A 345 18.13 -0.68 -5.37
C ALA A 345 18.98 -1.95 -5.55
N GLN A 346 18.98 -2.83 -4.54
CA GLN A 346 19.75 -4.07 -4.54
C GLN A 346 19.09 -5.13 -5.43
N GLN A 347 19.90 -5.87 -6.20
CA GLN A 347 19.40 -6.83 -7.20
C GLN A 347 18.58 -7.97 -6.57
N ASP A 348 18.98 -8.48 -5.42
CA ASP A 348 18.24 -9.54 -4.71
C ASP A 348 16.87 -9.06 -4.21
N VAL A 349 16.74 -7.79 -3.83
CA VAL A 349 15.46 -7.15 -3.44
C VAL A 349 14.56 -7.00 -4.67
N ILE A 350 15.11 -6.54 -5.79
CA ILE A 350 14.42 -6.45 -7.08
C ILE A 350 13.89 -7.82 -7.50
N ASP A 351 14.72 -8.85 -7.40
CA ASP A 351 14.32 -10.22 -7.78
C ASP A 351 13.23 -10.78 -6.87
N LYS A 352 13.29 -10.52 -5.56
CA LYS A 352 12.23 -10.89 -4.60
C LYS A 352 10.92 -10.14 -4.87
N PHE A 353 11.01 -8.86 -5.25
CA PHE A 353 9.85 -8.06 -5.66
C PHE A 353 9.16 -8.67 -6.88
N ASN A 354 9.91 -8.90 -7.96
CA ASN A 354 9.37 -9.45 -9.20
C ASN A 354 8.86 -10.89 -9.04
N ARG A 355 9.56 -11.73 -8.27
CA ARG A 355 9.16 -13.11 -7.98
C ARG A 355 7.76 -13.20 -7.38
N LYS A 356 7.40 -12.29 -6.48
CA LYS A 356 6.08 -12.32 -5.84
C LYS A 356 4.93 -12.12 -6.82
N LYS A 357 5.08 -11.18 -7.76
CA LYS A 357 4.11 -10.99 -8.85
C LYS A 357 3.99 -12.25 -9.71
N HIS A 358 5.14 -12.79 -10.11
CA HIS A 358 5.20 -14.00 -10.95
C HIS A 358 4.53 -15.21 -10.29
N GLU A 359 4.80 -15.48 -9.02
CA GLU A 359 4.22 -16.59 -8.26
C GLU A 359 2.69 -16.53 -8.22
N LEU A 360 2.11 -15.35 -7.99
CA LEU A 360 0.66 -15.19 -7.94
C LEU A 360 0.00 -15.52 -9.28
N VAL A 361 0.54 -14.98 -10.37
CA VAL A 361 0.00 -15.19 -11.70
C VAL A 361 0.26 -16.62 -12.19
N TYR A 362 1.44 -17.18 -11.90
CA TYR A 362 1.75 -18.59 -12.18
C TYR A 362 0.74 -19.54 -11.53
N ASN A 363 0.42 -19.33 -10.26
CA ASN A 363 -0.57 -20.14 -9.56
C ASN A 363 -1.97 -19.98 -10.16
N LEU A 364 -2.38 -18.77 -10.53
CA LEU A 364 -3.65 -18.53 -11.22
C LEU A 364 -3.72 -19.32 -12.53
N VAL A 365 -2.73 -19.16 -13.41
CA VAL A 365 -2.69 -19.84 -14.71
C VAL A 365 -2.73 -21.36 -14.54
N ARG A 366 -1.99 -21.90 -13.59
CA ARG A 366 -2.00 -23.33 -13.24
C ARG A 366 -3.37 -23.81 -12.77
N ASP A 367 -4.03 -23.04 -11.91
CA ASP A 367 -5.34 -23.38 -11.37
C ASP A 367 -6.44 -23.27 -12.45
N LEU A 368 -6.36 -22.27 -13.33
CA LEU A 368 -7.21 -22.17 -14.52
C LEU A 368 -7.06 -23.39 -15.43
N GLN A 369 -5.82 -23.78 -15.72
CA GLN A 369 -5.53 -24.95 -16.56
C GLN A 369 -6.12 -26.23 -15.95
N ARG A 370 -5.93 -26.45 -14.66
CA ARG A 370 -6.51 -27.60 -13.94
C ARG A 370 -8.04 -27.62 -14.01
N LYS A 371 -8.70 -26.48 -13.81
CA LYS A 371 -10.16 -26.37 -13.89
C LYS A 371 -10.68 -26.67 -15.30
N ILE A 372 -10.06 -26.11 -16.33
CA ILE A 372 -10.44 -26.40 -17.71
C ILE A 372 -10.32 -27.91 -17.97
N GLN A 373 -9.23 -28.54 -17.56
CA GLN A 373 -9.01 -29.97 -17.76
C GLN A 373 -10.04 -30.84 -17.02
N ASN A 374 -10.48 -30.41 -15.83
CA ASN A 374 -11.38 -31.20 -15.01
C ASN A 374 -12.86 -30.98 -15.36
N GLU A 375 -13.24 -29.74 -15.67
CA GLU A 375 -14.65 -29.34 -15.79
C GLU A 375 -15.14 -29.25 -17.25
N THR A 376 -14.22 -29.23 -18.23
CA THR A 376 -14.60 -29.09 -19.65
C THR A 376 -14.11 -30.27 -20.49
N SER A 377 -14.74 -30.47 -21.67
CA SER A 377 -14.28 -31.43 -22.66
C SER A 377 -13.20 -30.86 -23.59
N ILE A 378 -12.79 -29.62 -23.40
CA ILE A 378 -11.79 -28.96 -24.24
C ILE A 378 -10.40 -29.43 -23.83
N PRO A 379 -9.58 -29.99 -24.73
CA PRO A 379 -8.20 -30.27 -24.42
C PRO A 379 -7.41 -28.98 -24.35
N VAL A 380 -7.06 -28.55 -23.13
CA VAL A 380 -6.20 -27.40 -22.91
C VAL A 380 -4.78 -27.89 -22.76
N GLN A 381 -4.11 -28.13 -23.85
CA GLN A 381 -2.71 -28.55 -23.78
C GLN A 381 -1.76 -27.41 -23.46
N ASN A 382 -2.07 -26.15 -23.85
CA ASN A 382 -1.17 -25.03 -23.75
C ASN A 382 -1.90 -23.71 -23.42
N LEU A 383 -2.57 -23.61 -22.24
CA LEU A 383 -3.13 -22.33 -21.80
C LEU A 383 -2.04 -21.23 -21.72
N ARG A 384 -0.83 -21.61 -21.32
CA ARG A 384 0.33 -20.70 -21.28
C ARG A 384 0.65 -20.13 -22.66
N ASP A 385 0.65 -20.99 -23.70
CA ASP A 385 0.90 -20.52 -25.06
C ASP A 385 -0.23 -19.61 -25.56
N ALA A 386 -1.47 -19.87 -25.16
CA ALA A 386 -2.62 -19.02 -25.49
C ALA A 386 -2.56 -17.65 -24.80
N LEU A 387 -1.90 -17.55 -23.66
CA LEU A 387 -1.72 -16.29 -22.91
C LEU A 387 -0.43 -15.54 -23.28
N LYS A 388 0.50 -16.19 -23.98
CA LYS A 388 1.83 -15.69 -24.31
C LYS A 388 1.81 -14.36 -25.08
N ASP A 389 0.84 -14.18 -25.96
CA ASP A 389 0.70 -12.97 -26.77
C ASP A 389 -0.32 -11.98 -26.15
N ARG A 390 -0.74 -12.24 -24.92
CA ARG A 390 -1.66 -11.36 -24.21
C ARG A 390 -0.92 -10.23 -23.52
N ILE A 391 -1.62 -9.11 -23.41
CA ILE A 391 -1.03 -7.87 -22.95
C ILE A 391 -0.87 -7.88 -21.42
N LEU A 392 0.27 -7.37 -20.97
CA LEU A 392 0.53 -6.95 -19.61
C LEU A 392 0.75 -5.44 -19.60
N VAL A 393 -0.12 -4.71 -18.92
CA VAL A 393 -0.03 -3.26 -18.83
C VAL A 393 0.52 -2.87 -17.48
N TYR A 394 1.59 -2.08 -17.48
CA TYR A 394 2.15 -1.47 -16.29
C TYR A 394 1.73 -0.01 -16.15
N SER A 395 1.37 0.39 -14.90
CA SER A 395 1.03 1.74 -14.48
C SER A 395 1.63 2.07 -13.10
N GLY A 396 1.41 3.29 -12.63
CA GLY A 396 1.92 3.78 -11.35
C GLY A 396 3.36 4.27 -11.38
N GLY A 397 3.77 4.97 -10.33
CA GLY A 397 5.09 5.61 -10.26
C GLY A 397 6.27 4.65 -10.31
N GLY A 398 6.13 3.46 -9.76
CA GLY A 398 7.15 2.41 -9.81
C GLY A 398 7.36 1.84 -11.21
N SER A 399 6.41 2.01 -12.11
CA SER A 399 6.53 1.57 -13.49
C SER A 399 7.50 2.40 -14.33
N THR A 400 7.94 3.54 -13.83
CA THR A 400 9.03 4.31 -14.45
C THR A 400 10.37 3.58 -14.39
N TYR A 401 10.52 2.64 -13.44
CA TYR A 401 11.74 1.84 -13.26
C TYR A 401 11.66 0.51 -14.01
N ARG A 402 12.43 0.36 -15.09
CA ARG A 402 12.40 -0.82 -15.96
C ARG A 402 12.69 -2.14 -15.23
N PHE A 403 13.51 -2.11 -14.20
CA PHE A 403 13.82 -3.32 -13.42
C PHE A 403 12.63 -3.86 -12.61
N LEU A 404 11.56 -3.06 -12.42
CA LEU A 404 10.31 -3.49 -11.77
C LEU A 404 9.22 -3.93 -12.75
N THR A 405 9.35 -3.61 -14.05
CA THR A 405 8.35 -3.88 -15.09
C THR A 405 8.70 -5.10 -15.95
N ARG A 406 9.11 -6.19 -15.32
CA ARG A 406 9.42 -7.45 -16.00
C ARG A 406 8.15 -8.19 -16.42
N PRO A 407 8.21 -9.05 -17.45
CA PRO A 407 7.13 -9.99 -17.76
C PRO A 407 6.67 -10.77 -16.54
N ILE A 408 5.37 -11.09 -16.48
CA ILE A 408 4.78 -11.84 -15.35
C ILE A 408 4.24 -13.16 -15.86
N ASP A 409 4.82 -14.28 -15.47
CA ASP A 409 4.54 -15.63 -15.94
C ASP A 409 4.55 -15.71 -17.48
N THR A 410 3.42 -16.05 -18.09
CA THR A 410 3.23 -16.18 -19.54
C THR A 410 2.92 -14.86 -20.24
N PHE A 411 2.60 -13.80 -19.49
CA PHE A 411 2.32 -12.47 -20.04
C PHE A 411 3.64 -11.76 -20.37
N THR A 412 4.05 -11.88 -21.66
CA THR A 412 5.35 -11.37 -22.12
C THR A 412 5.27 -10.11 -22.96
N ASP A 413 4.09 -9.79 -23.54
CA ASP A 413 3.85 -8.52 -24.25
C ASP A 413 3.63 -7.36 -23.26
N VAL A 414 4.72 -6.80 -22.74
CA VAL A 414 4.70 -5.73 -21.75
C VAL A 414 4.46 -4.40 -22.42
N ARG A 415 3.41 -3.69 -22.00
CA ARG A 415 3.10 -2.33 -22.44
C ARG A 415 3.06 -1.37 -21.25
N MET A 416 3.61 -0.18 -21.50
CA MET A 416 3.48 0.94 -20.58
C MET A 416 2.32 1.82 -21.02
N ILE A 417 1.62 2.43 -20.06
CA ILE A 417 0.62 3.45 -20.39
C ILE A 417 1.35 4.63 -21.05
N ASP A 418 0.84 5.06 -22.17
CA ASP A 418 1.39 6.19 -22.92
C ASP A 418 0.43 7.38 -22.96
N SER A 419 0.91 8.51 -23.50
CA SER A 419 0.15 9.74 -23.61
C SER A 419 -1.07 9.63 -24.53
N SER A 420 -1.23 8.53 -25.28
CA SER A 420 -2.35 8.36 -26.21
C SER A 420 -3.70 8.26 -25.45
N ILE A 421 -3.67 7.93 -24.16
CA ILE A 421 -4.87 7.93 -23.31
C ILE A 421 -5.61 9.26 -23.30
N TRP A 422 -4.89 10.39 -23.48
CA TRP A 422 -5.46 11.75 -23.50
C TRP A 422 -5.83 12.28 -24.88
N ARG A 423 -5.58 11.56 -25.97
CA ARG A 423 -5.65 12.14 -27.35
C ARG A 423 -7.01 12.70 -27.71
N GLU A 424 -8.06 12.00 -27.33
CA GLU A 424 -9.44 12.33 -27.69
C GLU A 424 -10.18 13.04 -26.56
N GLU A 425 -9.51 13.28 -25.42
CA GLU A 425 -10.10 13.96 -24.29
C GLU A 425 -9.85 15.46 -24.33
N ASN A 426 -10.84 16.18 -23.84
CA ASN A 426 -10.69 17.62 -23.58
C ASN A 426 -9.99 17.81 -22.22
N VAL A 427 -8.67 17.65 -22.21
CA VAL A 427 -7.83 17.72 -21.01
C VAL A 427 -7.06 19.03 -21.01
N LYS A 428 -7.21 19.80 -19.93
CA LYS A 428 -6.43 21.01 -19.71
C LYS A 428 -4.94 20.69 -19.54
N ASP A 429 -4.07 21.52 -20.09
CA ASP A 429 -2.60 21.35 -20.05
C ASP A 429 -2.11 19.99 -20.59
N LYS A 430 -2.80 19.45 -21.58
CA LYS A 430 -2.59 18.12 -22.18
C LYS A 430 -1.13 17.78 -22.46
N SER A 431 -0.34 18.75 -22.96
CA SER A 431 1.08 18.55 -23.29
C SER A 431 1.94 18.24 -22.05
N VAL A 432 1.57 18.77 -20.89
CA VAL A 432 2.28 18.57 -19.62
C VAL A 432 1.81 17.27 -18.98
N VAL A 433 0.50 17.07 -18.83
CA VAL A 433 -0.05 15.88 -18.16
C VAL A 433 0.22 14.58 -18.93
N SER A 434 0.40 14.67 -20.27
CA SER A 434 0.79 13.51 -21.08
C SER A 434 2.12 12.90 -20.67
N LYS A 435 3.06 13.71 -20.16
CA LYS A 435 4.35 13.22 -19.64
C LYS A 435 4.20 12.50 -18.30
N LEU A 436 3.09 12.71 -17.62
CA LEU A 436 2.76 12.17 -16.30
C LEU A 436 1.70 11.06 -16.39
N SER A 437 1.40 10.56 -17.59
CA SER A 437 0.31 9.62 -17.84
C SER A 437 0.38 8.37 -16.95
N LEU A 438 1.58 7.80 -16.72
CA LEU A 438 1.77 6.66 -15.82
C LEU A 438 1.31 6.93 -14.37
N LEU A 439 1.48 8.16 -13.91
CA LEU A 439 1.19 8.57 -12.55
C LEU A 439 -0.27 9.01 -12.36
N LEU A 440 -0.89 9.55 -13.42
CA LEU A 440 -2.21 10.20 -13.34
C LEU A 440 -3.36 9.28 -13.76
N THR A 441 -3.06 8.07 -14.26
CA THR A 441 -4.06 7.13 -14.82
C THR A 441 -5.15 6.78 -13.82
N THR A 442 -4.80 6.45 -12.57
CA THR A 442 -5.78 6.06 -11.55
C THR A 442 -6.73 7.20 -11.20
N ALA A 443 -6.20 8.42 -11.00
CA ALA A 443 -7.03 9.60 -10.75
C ALA A 443 -7.99 9.90 -11.90
N TYR A 444 -7.51 9.79 -13.14
CA TYR A 444 -8.34 9.94 -14.34
C TYR A 444 -9.44 8.86 -14.40
N GLY A 445 -9.08 7.58 -14.20
CA GLY A 445 -10.07 6.50 -14.21
C GLY A 445 -11.16 6.67 -13.17
N LEU A 446 -10.81 7.18 -11.97
CA LEU A 446 -11.78 7.52 -10.94
C LEU A 446 -12.72 8.65 -11.36
N SER A 447 -12.24 9.65 -12.09
CA SER A 447 -13.08 10.74 -12.58
C SER A 447 -14.04 10.30 -13.69
N VAL A 448 -13.67 9.29 -14.48
CA VAL A 448 -14.49 8.73 -15.58
C VAL A 448 -15.50 7.71 -15.07
N SER A 449 -15.23 7.00 -13.96
CA SER A 449 -16.12 5.99 -13.37
C SER A 449 -17.49 6.56 -13.06
N LYS A 450 -18.54 5.76 -13.31
CA LYS A 450 -19.92 6.16 -13.02
C LYS A 450 -20.18 6.06 -11.51
N ASP A 451 -20.99 6.98 -10.98
CA ASP A 451 -21.21 7.10 -9.54
C ASP A 451 -21.88 5.86 -8.91
N ASP A 452 -22.78 5.20 -9.63
CA ASP A 452 -23.48 4.00 -9.18
C ASP A 452 -22.88 2.69 -9.74
N GLU A 453 -21.68 2.75 -10.30
CA GLU A 453 -21.08 1.58 -10.90
C GLU A 453 -20.60 0.59 -9.84
N GLU A 454 -21.34 -0.51 -9.67
CA GLU A 454 -20.82 -1.63 -8.91
C GLU A 454 -19.64 -2.26 -9.66
N VAL A 455 -18.49 -2.35 -8.99
CA VAL A 455 -17.36 -3.10 -9.51
C VAL A 455 -17.77 -4.55 -9.66
N LYS A 456 -18.03 -4.97 -10.88
CA LYS A 456 -18.42 -6.35 -11.18
C LYS A 456 -17.22 -7.26 -11.12
N LEU A 457 -17.00 -7.84 -9.95
CA LEU A 457 -16.09 -8.95 -9.78
C LEU A 457 -16.78 -10.21 -10.30
N LYS A 458 -16.24 -10.83 -11.34
CA LYS A 458 -16.68 -12.13 -11.79
C LYS A 458 -15.81 -13.21 -11.15
N SER A 459 -16.44 -14.28 -10.68
CA SER A 459 -15.67 -15.48 -10.36
C SER A 459 -14.92 -15.93 -11.61
N TYR A 460 -13.62 -16.19 -11.50
CA TYR A 460 -12.84 -16.72 -12.65
C TYR A 460 -13.41 -18.06 -13.15
N THR A 461 -14.21 -18.76 -12.34
CA THR A 461 -14.96 -19.94 -12.77
C THR A 461 -16.05 -19.60 -13.79
N SER A 462 -16.53 -18.36 -13.84
CA SER A 462 -17.49 -17.93 -14.85
C SER A 462 -16.93 -17.86 -16.26
N LEU A 463 -15.59 -17.76 -16.39
CA LEU A 463 -14.89 -17.91 -17.67
C LEU A 463 -15.24 -19.23 -18.37
N PHE A 464 -15.60 -20.25 -17.61
CA PHE A 464 -15.90 -21.61 -18.11
C PHE A 464 -17.39 -21.89 -18.27
N ALA A 465 -18.27 -20.95 -17.85
CA ALA A 465 -19.73 -21.17 -17.90
C ALA A 465 -20.25 -21.43 -19.34
N HIS A 466 -19.56 -20.92 -20.34
CA HIS A 466 -19.91 -21.04 -21.75
C HIS A 466 -19.12 -22.16 -22.48
N LEU A 467 -18.20 -22.83 -21.80
CA LEU A 467 -17.44 -23.93 -22.40
C LEU A 467 -18.21 -25.25 -22.30
N PRO A 468 -18.05 -26.17 -23.30
CA PRO A 468 -18.69 -27.47 -23.24
C PRO A 468 -18.23 -28.24 -21.98
N LYS A 469 -19.19 -28.57 -21.11
CA LYS A 469 -18.93 -29.35 -19.91
C LYS A 469 -18.51 -30.79 -20.25
N LYS A 470 -17.60 -31.33 -19.43
CA LYS A 470 -17.23 -32.71 -19.51
C LYS A 470 -18.45 -33.57 -19.17
N TYR A 471 -18.88 -34.44 -20.07
CA TYR A 471 -19.90 -35.40 -19.75
C TYR A 471 -19.36 -36.35 -18.68
N GLU A 472 -19.89 -36.35 -17.51
CA GLU A 472 -19.75 -37.48 -16.61
C GLU A 472 -20.42 -38.67 -17.28
N ARG A 473 -19.60 -39.65 -17.75
CA ARG A 473 -20.12 -40.95 -18.09
C ARG A 473 -20.62 -41.54 -16.75
N THR A 474 -21.91 -41.44 -16.50
CA THR A 474 -22.57 -42.29 -15.54
C THR A 474 -22.28 -43.70 -16.00
N ILE A 475 -21.39 -44.38 -15.29
CA ILE A 475 -21.25 -45.86 -15.41
C ILE A 475 -22.57 -46.33 -14.84
N GLN A 476 -23.53 -46.63 -15.71
CA GLN A 476 -24.66 -47.47 -15.35
C GLN A 476 -24.05 -48.81 -14.95
N GLU A 477 -24.03 -49.10 -13.68
CA GLU A 477 -23.80 -50.45 -13.20
C GLU A 477 -24.81 -51.36 -13.91
N ILE A 478 -24.33 -52.10 -14.87
CA ILE A 478 -25.12 -53.16 -15.45
C ILE A 478 -25.34 -54.14 -14.31
N SER A 479 -26.58 -54.21 -13.82
CA SER A 479 -26.95 -55.12 -12.77
C SER A 479 -26.65 -56.56 -13.27
N LYS A 480 -26.15 -57.43 -12.38
CA LYS A 480 -25.84 -58.81 -12.70
C LYS A 480 -27.03 -59.61 -13.23
N ASP A 481 -28.22 -59.05 -13.24
CA ASP A 481 -29.46 -59.66 -13.72
C ASP A 481 -29.75 -59.37 -15.19
N GLN A 482 -28.79 -58.79 -15.92
CA GLN A 482 -28.87 -58.50 -17.35
C GLN A 482 -27.83 -59.28 -18.20
N CYS A 483 -27.21 -60.32 -17.61
CA CYS A 483 -26.37 -61.30 -18.33
C CYS A 483 -27.09 -62.62 -18.51
#